data_a53eaad267a39b4477dc2c9004e6b118
#
_entry.id   a53eaad267a39b4477dc2c9004e6b118
#
_cell.length_a   1.000
_cell.length_b   1.000
_cell.length_c   1.000
_cell.angle_alpha   90.00
_cell.angle_beta   90.00
_cell.angle_gamma   90.00
#
_symmetry.space_group_name_H-M   'P 1'
#
loop_
_entity.id
_entity.type
_entity.pdbx_description
1 polymer ?
#
loop_
_entity_poly.entity_id
_entity_poly.type
_entity_poly.pdbx_seq_one_letter_code
_entity_poly.pdbx_strand_id
1 'polypeptide(L)'
;MAEEQHIQQHSAHQVSAADRKFRTAFESGDWPTDAFDHAAHIRLAYIYLCEQPVNSAQERIVQAIRGYLAHHGLPADKFHVTLTRAWMLAVHHFMAQSPPSRSAAAFLAANPRLRDSRIMLTHYSEARLFSPDARSSFLAPDRQPIPTSEIC
;
A
#
# COMPACT_ATOMS: atom_id res chain seq x y z
N MET A 1 21.43 17.45 -12.07
CA MET A 1 22.23 16.30 -11.64
C MET A 1 21.91 15.86 -10.22
N ALA A 2 22.06 16.75 -9.26
CA ALA A 2 21.74 16.42 -7.88
C ALA A 2 20.27 16.08 -7.69
N GLU A 3 19.39 16.75 -8.40
CA GLU A 3 17.95 16.47 -8.32
C GLU A 3 17.61 15.09 -8.85
N GLU A 4 18.26 14.70 -9.94
CA GLU A 4 18.04 13.37 -10.49
C GLU A 4 18.47 12.29 -9.52
N GLN A 5 19.59 12.48 -8.86
CA GLN A 5 20.07 11.52 -7.87
C GLN A 5 19.13 11.43 -6.68
N HIS A 6 18.58 12.57 -6.27
CA HIS A 6 17.63 12.58 -5.17
C HIS A 6 16.35 11.85 -5.51
N ILE A 7 15.83 12.05 -6.71
CA ILE A 7 14.64 11.36 -7.19
C ILE A 7 14.91 9.87 -7.32
N GLN A 8 16.11 9.51 -7.79
CA GLN A 8 16.48 8.11 -7.95
C GLN A 8 16.60 7.37 -6.63
N GLN A 9 17.02 8.05 -5.58
CA GLN A 9 17.03 7.42 -4.24
C GLN A 9 15.65 6.98 -3.84
N HIS A 10 14.65 7.80 -4.17
CA HIS A 10 13.27 7.50 -3.85
C HIS A 10 12.74 6.33 -4.65
N SER A 11 13.19 6.18 -5.89
CA SER A 11 12.77 5.11 -6.77
C SER A 11 13.82 4.03 -6.95
N ALA A 12 14.72 3.89 -5.98
CA ALA A 12 15.74 2.83 -6.03
C ALA A 12 15.11 1.44 -5.89
N HIS A 13 13.98 1.31 -5.23
CA HIS A 13 13.19 0.08 -5.22
C HIS A 13 12.62 -0.15 -6.61
N GLN A 14 12.67 -1.39 -7.08
CA GLN A 14 12.31 -1.72 -8.45
C GLN A 14 11.04 -2.55 -8.53
N VAL A 15 10.37 -2.41 -9.66
CA VAL A 15 9.19 -3.20 -10.02
C VAL A 15 9.65 -4.26 -11.01
N SER A 16 9.42 -5.53 -10.69
CA SER A 16 9.80 -6.65 -11.57
C SER A 16 8.80 -6.85 -12.69
N ALA A 17 9.16 -7.70 -13.66
CA ALA A 17 8.22 -8.09 -14.71
C ALA A 17 6.99 -8.78 -14.12
N ALA A 18 7.18 -9.63 -13.11
CA ALA A 18 6.06 -10.29 -12.43
C ALA A 18 5.17 -9.27 -11.71
N ASP A 19 5.77 -8.25 -11.12
CA ASP A 19 5.01 -7.17 -10.48
C ASP A 19 4.16 -6.42 -11.49
N ARG A 20 4.72 -6.11 -12.65
CA ARG A 20 3.97 -5.42 -13.70
C ARG A 20 2.81 -6.27 -14.21
N LYS A 21 3.00 -7.56 -14.33
CA LYS A 21 1.92 -8.48 -14.71
C LYS A 21 0.81 -8.49 -13.68
N PHE A 22 1.17 -8.56 -12.41
CA PHE A 22 0.21 -8.50 -11.32
C PHE A 22 -0.57 -7.18 -11.37
N ARG A 23 0.13 -6.06 -11.49
CA ARG A 23 -0.51 -4.74 -11.56
C ARG A 23 -1.50 -4.66 -12.71
N THR A 24 -1.11 -5.10 -13.88
CA THR A 24 -1.97 -5.09 -15.06
C THR A 24 -3.21 -5.95 -14.84
N ALA A 25 -3.03 -7.15 -14.30
CA ALA A 25 -4.14 -8.05 -14.03
C ALA A 25 -5.10 -7.45 -12.99
N PHE A 26 -4.56 -6.81 -11.96
CA PHE A 26 -5.39 -6.18 -10.94
C PHE A 26 -6.18 -5.01 -11.54
N GLU A 27 -5.50 -4.14 -12.29
CA GLU A 27 -6.13 -2.94 -12.86
C GLU A 27 -7.16 -3.27 -13.92
N SER A 28 -7.01 -4.38 -14.62
CA SER A 28 -7.99 -4.82 -15.61
C SER A 28 -9.14 -5.65 -15.03
N GLY A 29 -9.04 -5.99 -13.74
CA GLY A 29 -10.05 -6.81 -13.08
C GLY A 29 -9.81 -8.30 -13.21
N ASP A 30 -8.72 -8.72 -13.86
CA ASP A 30 -8.44 -10.14 -14.09
C ASP A 30 -7.88 -10.86 -12.86
N TRP A 31 -7.39 -10.11 -11.87
CA TRP A 31 -6.86 -10.72 -10.66
C TRP A 31 -7.97 -11.37 -9.86
N PRO A 32 -7.84 -12.67 -9.48
CA PRO A 32 -8.93 -13.36 -8.78
C PRO A 32 -9.23 -12.74 -7.42
N THR A 33 -10.50 -12.65 -7.06
CA THR A 33 -10.91 -12.04 -5.80
C THR A 33 -10.42 -12.82 -4.58
N ASP A 34 -10.32 -14.14 -4.68
CA ASP A 34 -9.80 -14.96 -3.58
C ASP A 34 -8.28 -14.84 -3.42
N ALA A 35 -7.60 -14.23 -4.38
CA ALA A 35 -6.17 -13.96 -4.33
C ALA A 35 -5.87 -12.52 -3.96
N PHE A 36 -6.87 -11.68 -3.75
CA PHE A 36 -6.68 -10.31 -3.29
C PHE A 36 -6.68 -10.30 -1.75
N ASP A 37 -5.59 -10.79 -1.20
CA ASP A 37 -5.38 -10.88 0.24
C ASP A 37 -4.49 -9.72 0.71
N HIS A 38 -4.11 -9.77 2.00
CA HIS A 38 -3.27 -8.72 2.57
C HIS A 38 -1.93 -8.60 1.83
N ALA A 39 -1.30 -9.71 1.51
CA ALA A 39 -0.02 -9.68 0.80
C ALA A 39 -0.16 -9.03 -0.58
N ALA A 40 -1.26 -9.30 -1.28
CA ALA A 40 -1.52 -8.67 -2.58
C ALA A 40 -1.74 -7.17 -2.44
N HIS A 41 -2.43 -6.74 -1.37
CA HIS A 41 -2.62 -5.31 -1.09
C HIS A 41 -1.26 -4.62 -0.86
N ILE A 42 -0.40 -5.23 -0.05
CA ILE A 42 0.93 -4.68 0.21
C ILE A 42 1.77 -4.64 -1.06
N ARG A 43 1.66 -5.67 -1.88
CA ARG A 43 2.34 -5.72 -3.17
C ARG A 43 1.92 -4.57 -4.07
N LEU A 44 0.62 -4.31 -4.14
CA LEU A 44 0.10 -3.22 -4.95
C LEU A 44 0.60 -1.87 -4.43
N ALA A 45 0.60 -1.69 -3.11
CA ALA A 45 1.11 -0.48 -2.47
C ALA A 45 2.59 -0.26 -2.82
N TYR A 46 3.40 -1.30 -2.72
CA TYR A 46 4.82 -1.23 -3.06
C TYR A 46 5.01 -0.79 -4.51
N ILE A 47 4.28 -1.41 -5.43
CA ILE A 47 4.41 -1.11 -6.85
C ILE A 47 4.09 0.36 -7.12
N TYR A 48 2.96 0.83 -6.60
CA TYR A 48 2.57 2.22 -6.84
C TYR A 48 3.53 3.22 -6.20
N LEU A 49 4.08 2.89 -5.04
CA LEU A 49 5.07 3.74 -4.39
C LEU A 49 6.42 3.74 -5.12
N CYS A 50 6.73 2.68 -5.85
CA CYS A 50 7.89 2.68 -6.74
C CYS A 50 7.70 3.59 -7.94
N GLU A 51 6.46 3.72 -8.41
CA GLU A 51 6.16 4.39 -9.66
C GLU A 51 5.76 5.85 -9.48
N GLN A 52 5.30 6.23 -8.28
CA GLN A 52 4.76 7.57 -8.04
C GLN A 52 5.09 8.04 -6.64
N PRO A 53 5.11 9.37 -6.42
CA PRO A 53 5.19 9.93 -5.06
C PRO A 53 4.01 9.47 -4.21
N VAL A 54 4.18 9.52 -2.89
CA VAL A 54 3.22 8.93 -1.96
C VAL A 54 1.79 9.45 -2.14
N ASN A 55 1.62 10.75 -2.38
CA ASN A 55 0.27 11.30 -2.53
C ASN A 55 -0.41 10.78 -3.81
N SER A 56 0.31 10.74 -4.91
CA SER A 56 -0.21 10.21 -6.17
C SER A 56 -0.47 8.71 -6.06
N ALA A 57 0.43 7.99 -5.40
CA ALA A 57 0.27 6.55 -5.19
C ALA A 57 -0.98 6.25 -4.36
N GLN A 58 -1.28 7.08 -3.35
CA GLN A 58 -2.49 6.92 -2.56
C GLN A 58 -3.75 7.08 -3.39
N GLU A 59 -3.79 8.11 -4.22
CA GLU A 59 -4.94 8.31 -5.10
C GLU A 59 -5.10 7.14 -6.06
N ARG A 60 -3.99 6.66 -6.59
CA ARG A 60 -4.01 5.56 -7.55
C ARG A 60 -4.52 4.27 -6.92
N ILE A 61 -4.08 3.93 -5.70
CA ILE A 61 -4.53 2.70 -5.06
C ILE A 61 -6.00 2.76 -4.69
N VAL A 62 -6.49 3.93 -4.28
CA VAL A 62 -7.92 4.11 -4.00
C VAL A 62 -8.74 3.83 -5.27
N GLN A 63 -8.35 4.43 -6.39
CA GLN A 63 -9.06 4.23 -7.64
C GLN A 63 -8.96 2.79 -8.13
N ALA A 64 -7.78 2.19 -8.00
CA ALA A 64 -7.58 0.81 -8.43
C ALA A 64 -8.44 -0.17 -7.63
N ILE A 65 -8.48 -0.02 -6.31
CA ILE A 65 -9.25 -0.93 -5.47
C ILE A 65 -10.75 -0.72 -5.69
N ARG A 66 -11.20 0.53 -5.75
CA ARG A 66 -12.61 0.81 -6.01
C ARG A 66 -13.06 0.28 -7.36
N GLY A 67 -12.23 0.48 -8.39
CA GLY A 67 -12.51 -0.06 -9.71
C GLY A 67 -12.56 -1.57 -9.72
N TYR A 68 -11.65 -2.20 -9.00
CA TYR A 68 -11.61 -3.65 -8.87
C TYR A 68 -12.89 -4.19 -8.20
N LEU A 69 -13.30 -3.56 -7.09
CA LEU A 69 -14.54 -3.97 -6.40
C LEU A 69 -15.75 -3.82 -7.32
N ALA A 70 -15.83 -2.70 -8.03
CA ALA A 70 -16.95 -2.45 -8.96
C ALA A 70 -16.96 -3.47 -10.10
N HIS A 71 -15.79 -3.77 -10.65
CA HIS A 71 -15.65 -4.75 -11.74
C HIS A 71 -16.20 -6.12 -11.34
N HIS A 72 -15.97 -6.52 -10.10
CA HIS A 72 -16.41 -7.82 -9.60
C HIS A 72 -17.80 -7.78 -8.94
N GLY A 73 -18.49 -6.66 -9.03
CA GLY A 73 -19.82 -6.54 -8.44
C GLY A 73 -19.82 -6.63 -6.92
N LEU A 74 -18.71 -6.29 -6.27
CA LEU A 74 -18.61 -6.33 -4.83
C LEU A 74 -19.08 -5.01 -4.24
N PRO A 75 -19.63 -5.02 -2.99
CA PRO A 75 -20.11 -3.79 -2.38
C PRO A 75 -19.01 -2.74 -2.20
N ALA A 76 -19.34 -1.48 -2.46
CA ALA A 76 -18.40 -0.37 -2.31
C ALA A 76 -17.91 -0.22 -0.87
N ASP A 77 -18.69 -0.65 0.12
CA ASP A 77 -18.33 -0.56 1.52
C ASP A 77 -17.29 -1.60 1.94
N LYS A 78 -16.88 -2.50 1.05
CA LYS A 78 -15.71 -3.33 1.29
C LYS A 78 -14.42 -2.52 1.25
N PHE A 79 -14.44 -1.35 0.65
CA PHE A 79 -13.30 -0.46 0.65
C PHE A 79 -13.16 0.20 2.04
N HIS A 80 -11.95 0.14 2.61
CA HIS A 80 -11.68 0.70 3.93
C HIS A 80 -10.68 1.85 3.80
N VAL A 81 -11.15 3.07 3.95
CA VAL A 81 -10.34 4.27 3.72
C VAL A 81 -9.15 4.33 4.67
N THR A 82 -9.38 4.17 5.97
CA THR A 82 -8.31 4.27 6.97
C THR A 82 -7.26 3.19 6.79
N LEU A 83 -7.67 1.93 6.62
CA LEU A 83 -6.71 0.84 6.43
C LEU A 83 -5.88 1.02 5.17
N THR A 84 -6.51 1.42 4.08
CA THR A 84 -5.80 1.62 2.82
C THR A 84 -4.72 2.67 2.96
N ARG A 85 -5.06 3.82 3.53
CA ARG A 85 -4.09 4.90 3.71
C ARG A 85 -3.02 4.54 4.73
N ALA A 86 -3.42 3.92 5.83
CA ALA A 86 -2.48 3.54 6.88
C ALA A 86 -1.41 2.57 6.36
N TRP A 87 -1.82 1.59 5.56
CA TRP A 87 -0.87 0.65 4.97
C TRP A 87 0.03 1.32 3.93
N MET A 88 -0.48 2.28 3.16
CA MET A 88 0.36 3.05 2.25
C MET A 88 1.47 3.78 3.00
N LEU A 89 1.11 4.42 4.11
CA LEU A 89 2.10 5.12 4.93
C LEU A 89 3.11 4.16 5.54
N ALA A 90 2.65 3.01 6.02
CA ALA A 90 3.54 2.01 6.60
C ALA A 90 4.51 1.44 5.56
N VAL A 91 4.01 1.08 4.40
CA VAL A 91 4.86 0.54 3.33
C VAL A 91 5.88 1.59 2.90
N HIS A 92 5.45 2.82 2.74
CA HIS A 92 6.34 3.91 2.37
C HIS A 92 7.48 4.07 3.38
N HIS A 93 7.15 4.03 4.67
CA HIS A 93 8.16 4.12 5.71
C HIS A 93 9.16 2.96 5.63
N PHE A 94 8.66 1.73 5.48
CA PHE A 94 9.54 0.56 5.38
C PHE A 94 10.43 0.62 4.14
N MET A 95 9.91 1.13 3.03
CA MET A 95 10.72 1.32 1.83
C MET A 95 11.86 2.32 2.06
N ALA A 96 11.58 3.39 2.79
CA ALA A 96 12.59 4.39 3.11
C ALA A 96 13.69 3.85 4.04
N GLN A 97 13.36 2.85 4.86
CA GLN A 97 14.29 2.27 5.83
C GLN A 97 15.00 1.03 5.29
N SER A 98 14.64 0.56 4.11
CA SER A 98 15.19 -0.69 3.54
C SER A 98 16.16 -0.40 2.42
N PRO A 99 17.17 -1.26 2.22
CA PRO A 99 17.98 -1.20 1.00
C PRO A 99 17.09 -1.41 -0.22
N PRO A 100 17.53 -0.93 -1.41
CA PRO A 100 16.73 -1.11 -2.61
C PRO A 100 16.39 -2.57 -2.88
N SER A 101 15.14 -2.84 -3.22
CA SER A 101 14.65 -4.16 -3.55
C SER A 101 14.43 -4.28 -5.05
N ARG A 102 14.56 -5.49 -5.59
CA ARG A 102 14.36 -5.74 -7.03
C ARG A 102 12.92 -6.03 -7.39
N SER A 103 12.10 -6.32 -6.40
CA SER A 103 10.71 -6.71 -6.60
C SER A 103 9.95 -6.56 -5.31
N ALA A 104 8.62 -6.60 -5.43
CA ALA A 104 7.76 -6.63 -4.25
C ALA A 104 8.04 -7.87 -3.39
N ALA A 105 8.28 -9.02 -4.01
CA ALA A 105 8.60 -10.25 -3.28
C ALA A 105 9.88 -10.09 -2.47
N ALA A 106 10.91 -9.51 -3.05
CA ALA A 106 12.18 -9.27 -2.35
C ALA A 106 11.99 -8.27 -1.21
N PHE A 107 11.19 -7.22 -1.44
CA PHE A 107 10.90 -6.24 -0.41
C PHE A 107 10.18 -6.87 0.78
N LEU A 108 9.17 -7.69 0.53
CA LEU A 108 8.44 -8.37 1.59
C LEU A 108 9.29 -9.40 2.32
N ALA A 109 10.20 -10.07 1.60
CA ALA A 109 11.13 -11.01 2.25
C ALA A 109 12.08 -10.28 3.19
N ALA A 110 12.48 -9.06 2.85
CA ALA A 110 13.33 -8.23 3.70
C ALA A 110 12.56 -7.57 4.84
N ASN A 111 11.24 -7.48 4.73
CA ASN A 111 10.38 -6.80 5.71
C ASN A 111 9.20 -7.70 6.10
N PRO A 112 9.48 -8.84 6.74
CA PRO A 112 8.42 -9.83 7.02
C PRO A 112 7.32 -9.32 7.95
N ARG A 113 7.60 -8.29 8.74
CA ARG A 113 6.60 -7.68 9.61
C ARG A 113 5.41 -7.12 8.84
N LEU A 114 5.62 -6.69 7.60
CA LEU A 114 4.54 -6.15 6.78
C LEU A 114 3.50 -7.20 6.40
N ARG A 115 3.82 -8.48 6.54
CA ARG A 115 2.86 -9.56 6.29
C ARG A 115 1.86 -9.74 7.40
N ASP A 116 2.14 -9.18 8.58
CA ASP A 116 1.24 -9.29 9.73
C ASP A 116 0.26 -8.14 9.72
N SER A 117 -0.98 -8.42 9.30
CA SER A 117 -2.01 -7.39 9.23
C SER A 117 -2.36 -6.80 10.59
N ARG A 118 -2.02 -7.49 11.70
CA ARG A 118 -2.29 -7.01 13.05
C ARG A 118 -1.38 -5.89 13.49
N ILE A 119 -0.32 -5.59 12.72
CA ILE A 119 0.57 -4.47 13.02
C ILE A 119 -0.20 -3.16 13.18
N MET A 120 -1.28 -3.00 12.41
CA MET A 120 -2.08 -1.78 12.49
C MET A 120 -2.73 -1.58 13.87
N LEU A 121 -2.89 -2.64 14.64
CA LEU A 121 -3.42 -2.53 16.00
C LEU A 121 -2.41 -1.94 16.99
N THR A 122 -1.16 -1.78 16.59
CA THR A 122 -0.18 -0.99 17.33
C THR A 122 -0.52 0.50 17.26
N HIS A 123 -1.14 0.92 16.18
CA HIS A 123 -1.44 2.32 15.92
C HIS A 123 -2.89 2.69 16.19
N TYR A 124 -3.78 1.74 16.06
CA TYR A 124 -5.23 1.95 16.23
C TYR A 124 -5.79 0.95 17.21
N SER A 125 -6.71 1.41 18.06
CA SER A 125 -7.56 0.48 18.81
C SER A 125 -8.51 -0.22 17.81
N GLU A 126 -8.95 -1.42 18.19
CA GLU A 126 -9.92 -2.14 17.34
C GLU A 126 -11.20 -1.34 17.17
N ALA A 127 -11.68 -0.72 18.25
CA ALA A 127 -12.90 0.05 18.20
C ALA A 127 -12.82 1.18 17.17
N ARG A 128 -11.68 1.86 17.12
CA ARG A 128 -11.51 2.96 16.16
C ARG A 128 -11.28 2.45 14.75
N LEU A 129 -10.41 1.47 14.58
CA LEU A 129 -10.04 0.98 13.25
C LEU A 129 -11.21 0.34 12.53
N PHE A 130 -12.06 -0.37 13.25
CA PHE A 130 -13.19 -1.08 12.66
C PHE A 130 -14.51 -0.32 12.81
N SER A 131 -14.44 0.97 13.14
CA SER A 131 -15.63 1.80 13.19
C SER A 131 -16.13 2.12 11.77
N PRO A 132 -17.42 2.43 11.61
CA PRO A 132 -17.94 2.90 10.32
C PRO A 132 -17.22 4.17 9.84
N ASP A 133 -16.88 5.07 10.76
CA ASP A 133 -16.17 6.31 10.41
C ASP A 133 -14.81 6.03 9.79
N ALA A 134 -14.05 5.08 10.36
CA ALA A 134 -12.75 4.72 9.82
C ALA A 134 -12.85 4.15 8.41
N ARG A 135 -13.94 3.46 8.12
CA ARG A 135 -14.15 2.86 6.81
C ARG A 135 -14.44 3.92 5.75
N SER A 136 -15.14 4.99 6.12
CA SER A 136 -15.60 6.01 5.16
C SER A 136 -14.67 7.22 5.06
N SER A 137 -13.81 7.47 6.04
CA SER A 137 -12.85 8.57 6.01
C SER A 137 -11.61 8.21 6.79
N PHE A 138 -10.51 8.92 6.54
CA PHE A 138 -9.27 8.62 7.24
C PHE A 138 -9.34 9.14 8.68
N LEU A 139 -9.15 8.24 9.65
CA LEU A 139 -9.02 8.58 11.05
C LEU A 139 -7.57 8.48 11.48
N ALA A 140 -7.11 9.46 12.24
CA ALA A 140 -5.76 9.42 12.79
C ALA A 140 -5.62 8.30 13.82
N PRO A 141 -4.40 7.74 13.98
CA PRO A 141 -4.16 6.71 15.00
C PRO A 141 -4.47 7.22 16.40
N ASP A 142 -5.10 6.38 17.22
CA ASP A 142 -5.39 6.70 18.62
C ASP A 142 -4.42 6.01 19.58
N ARG A 143 -3.46 5.27 19.05
CA ARG A 143 -2.36 4.68 19.82
C ARG A 143 -1.06 5.32 19.36
N GLN A 144 -0.12 4.54 18.85
CA GLN A 144 1.15 5.09 18.38
C GLN A 144 1.00 5.66 16.98
N PRO A 145 1.62 6.82 16.69
CA PRO A 145 1.57 7.35 15.32
C PRO A 145 2.24 6.38 14.35
N ILE A 146 1.74 6.38 13.12
CA ILE A 146 2.40 5.64 12.04
C ILE A 146 3.61 6.48 11.62
N PRO A 147 4.83 5.91 11.65
CA PRO A 147 5.99 6.66 11.21
C PRO A 147 5.86 7.08 9.77
N THR A 148 6.19 8.32 9.48
CA THR A 148 6.21 8.82 8.11
C THR A 148 7.62 9.20 7.74
N SER A 149 7.98 8.99 6.49
CA SER A 149 9.29 9.36 6.02
C SER A 149 9.26 10.75 5.44
N GLU A 150 10.26 11.55 5.79
CA GLU A 150 10.40 12.91 5.29
C GLU A 150 11.08 12.97 3.94
N ILE A 151 11.45 11.83 3.40
CA ILE A 151 12.29 11.78 2.21
C ILE A 151 11.50 11.97 0.92
N CYS A 152 10.28 12.21 0.98
CA CYS A 152 9.46 12.36 -0.24
C CYS A 152 9.56 13.75 -0.81
#